data_874bbaf06d5731d824ec54a765a614b2
#
_entry.id   874bbaf06d5731d824ec54a765a614b2
#
_cell.length_a   1.000
_cell.length_b   1.000
_cell.length_c   1.000
_cell.angle_alpha   90.00
_cell.angle_beta   90.00
_cell.angle_gamma   90.00
#
_symmetry.space_group_name_H-M   'P 1'
#
loop_
_entity.id
_entity.type
_entity.pdbx_description
1 polymer ?
#
loop_
_entity_poly.entity_id
_entity_poly.type
_entity_poly.pdbx_seq_one_letter_code
_entity_poly.pdbx_strand_id
1 'polypeptide(L)'
;NSIVISEISKTYSPQGYSLIASTSLEPISESQVKQELRKLWGVETAKWELVSKYEIKQSLALNGETLKPNSKISENLYIAGDHRDVPSQNGALRSGRRAALAVLKDLNIH
;
A
#
# COMPACT_ATOMS: atom_id res chain seq x y z
N ASN A 1 -10.62 1.86 -3.44
CA ASN A 1 -10.44 0.43 -3.70
C ASN A 1 -11.27 -0.39 -2.73
N SER A 2 -11.89 -1.47 -3.20
CA SER A 2 -12.71 -2.37 -2.37
C SER A 2 -12.62 -3.81 -2.90
N ILE A 3 -12.59 -4.78 -1.97
CA ILE A 3 -12.50 -6.21 -2.29
C ILE A 3 -13.25 -7.04 -1.25
N VAL A 4 -13.93 -8.11 -1.68
CA VAL A 4 -14.54 -9.11 -0.78
C VAL A 4 -13.46 -10.13 -0.41
N ILE A 5 -12.77 -9.90 0.71
CA ILE A 5 -11.62 -10.74 1.11
C ILE A 5 -12.04 -12.15 1.53
N SER A 6 -13.27 -12.34 2.00
CA SER A 6 -13.83 -13.67 2.29
C SER A 6 -14.04 -14.55 1.06
N GLU A 7 -14.02 -13.99 -0.15
CA GLU A 7 -14.00 -14.78 -1.38
C GLU A 7 -12.58 -15.25 -1.76
N ILE A 8 -11.55 -14.60 -1.23
CA ILE A 8 -10.17 -15.05 -1.41
C ILE A 8 -9.88 -16.24 -0.50
N SER A 9 -10.35 -16.18 0.76
CA SER A 9 -10.23 -17.29 1.71
C SER A 9 -11.41 -17.29 2.68
N LYS A 10 -12.01 -18.45 2.86
CA LYS A 10 -13.12 -18.66 3.80
C LYS A 10 -12.71 -18.49 5.28
N THR A 11 -11.43 -18.42 5.58
CA THR A 11 -10.91 -18.16 6.94
C THR A 11 -11.04 -16.71 7.37
N TYR A 12 -11.31 -15.77 6.43
CA TYR A 12 -11.44 -14.35 6.74
C TYR A 12 -12.79 -13.92 7.33
N SER A 13 -13.81 -14.78 7.26
CA SER A 13 -15.12 -14.48 7.86
C SER A 13 -15.79 -15.75 8.40
N PRO A 14 -16.66 -15.65 9.42
CA PRO A 14 -17.51 -16.76 9.84
C PRO A 14 -18.42 -17.24 8.70
N GLN A 15 -18.88 -18.49 8.80
CA GLN A 15 -19.81 -19.06 7.84
C GLN A 15 -21.09 -18.21 7.75
N GLY A 16 -21.54 -17.92 6.54
CA GLY A 16 -22.72 -17.10 6.27
C GLY A 16 -22.49 -15.59 6.27
N TYR A 17 -21.25 -15.15 6.48
CA TYR A 17 -20.86 -13.74 6.42
C TYR A 17 -19.87 -13.49 5.30
N SER A 18 -19.90 -12.27 4.76
CA SER A 18 -18.91 -11.77 3.82
C SER A 18 -18.16 -10.60 4.45
N LEU A 19 -16.82 -10.61 4.35
CA LEU A 19 -15.97 -9.52 4.83
C LEU A 19 -15.44 -8.73 3.65
N ILE A 20 -15.69 -7.41 3.68
CA ILE A 20 -15.24 -6.48 2.63
C ILE A 20 -14.18 -5.57 3.23
N ALA A 21 -13.03 -5.52 2.58
CA ALA A 21 -11.98 -4.56 2.88
C ALA A 21 -12.03 -3.41 1.87
N SER A 22 -12.06 -2.19 2.37
CA SER A 22 -12.09 -0.97 1.56
C SER A 22 -11.01 0.00 2.00
N THR A 23 -10.36 0.65 1.04
CA THR A 23 -9.29 1.61 1.27
C THR A 23 -9.60 2.93 0.55
N SER A 24 -9.46 4.04 1.27
CA SER A 24 -9.49 5.39 0.72
C SER A 24 -8.14 6.07 0.95
N LEU A 25 -7.70 6.92 0.03
CA LEU A 25 -6.51 7.76 0.21
C LEU A 25 -6.83 9.03 0.98
N GLU A 26 -8.09 9.43 1.02
CA GLU A 26 -8.56 10.60 1.74
C GLU A 26 -9.35 10.18 3.00
N PRO A 27 -9.35 11.01 4.03
CA PRO A 27 -10.21 10.80 5.19
C PRO A 27 -11.68 10.69 4.76
N ILE A 28 -12.35 9.65 5.20
CA ILE A 28 -13.73 9.36 4.79
C ILE A 28 -14.54 8.87 5.98
N SER A 29 -15.79 9.33 6.10
CA SER A 29 -16.73 8.85 7.11
C SER A 29 -17.33 7.49 6.75
N GLU A 30 -17.86 6.77 7.75
CA GLU A 30 -18.55 5.50 7.52
C GLU A 30 -19.72 5.64 6.53
N SER A 31 -20.51 6.70 6.69
CA SER A 31 -21.66 6.96 5.80
C SER A 31 -21.24 7.17 4.35
N GLN A 32 -20.15 7.91 4.14
CA GLN A 32 -19.60 8.13 2.80
C GLN A 32 -19.04 6.83 2.21
N VAL A 33 -18.33 6.01 3.01
CA VAL A 33 -17.87 4.69 2.55
C VAL A 33 -19.05 3.83 2.10
N LYS A 34 -20.12 3.74 2.90
CA LYS A 34 -21.31 2.97 2.56
C LYS A 34 -21.97 3.47 1.26
N GLN A 35 -22.04 4.79 1.05
CA GLN A 35 -22.55 5.36 -0.19
C GLN A 35 -21.70 5.01 -1.41
N GLU A 36 -20.37 5.11 -1.29
CA GLU A 36 -19.46 4.75 -2.38
C GLU A 36 -19.50 3.25 -2.68
N LEU A 37 -19.59 2.42 -1.66
CA LEU A 37 -19.75 0.97 -1.83
C LEU A 37 -21.08 0.61 -2.51
N ARG A 38 -22.16 1.31 -2.16
CA ARG A 38 -23.46 1.15 -2.84
C ARG A 38 -23.35 1.47 -4.34
N LYS A 39 -22.68 2.56 -4.69
CA LYS A 39 -22.45 2.92 -6.10
C LYS A 39 -21.60 1.86 -6.82
N LEU A 40 -20.54 1.39 -6.15
CA LEU A 40 -19.59 0.46 -6.72
C LEU A 40 -20.19 -0.95 -6.93
N TRP A 41 -20.94 -1.44 -5.95
CA TRP A 41 -21.44 -2.81 -5.93
C TRP A 41 -22.90 -2.93 -6.40
N GLY A 42 -23.63 -1.82 -6.52
CA GLY A 42 -25.02 -1.80 -6.95
C GLY A 42 -25.99 -2.46 -5.97
N VAL A 43 -25.60 -2.60 -4.69
CA VAL A 43 -26.39 -3.26 -3.65
C VAL A 43 -26.66 -2.32 -2.47
N GLU A 44 -27.67 -2.63 -1.64
CA GLU A 44 -27.96 -1.86 -0.43
C GLU A 44 -26.88 -2.13 0.64
N THR A 45 -26.19 -1.07 1.03
CA THR A 45 -25.07 -1.12 1.98
C THR A 45 -25.40 -0.51 3.34
N ALA A 46 -26.57 0.10 3.50
CA ALA A 46 -26.94 0.80 4.73
C ALA A 46 -26.95 -0.12 5.96
N LYS A 47 -27.29 -1.40 5.76
CA LYS A 47 -27.34 -2.41 6.82
C LYS A 47 -25.99 -3.11 7.06
N TRP A 48 -24.95 -2.77 6.30
CA TRP A 48 -23.63 -3.35 6.50
C TRP A 48 -23.02 -2.83 7.79
N GLU A 49 -22.41 -3.72 8.54
CA GLU A 49 -21.73 -3.41 9.79
C GLU A 49 -20.28 -2.99 9.54
N LEU A 50 -19.83 -1.91 10.20
CA LEU A 50 -18.43 -1.56 10.23
C LEU A 50 -17.73 -2.37 11.32
N VAL A 51 -16.89 -3.31 10.93
CA VAL A 51 -16.12 -4.14 11.86
C VAL A 51 -14.96 -3.35 12.45
N SER A 52 -14.21 -2.62 11.61
CA SER A 52 -13.08 -1.81 12.08
C SER A 52 -12.70 -0.73 11.07
N LYS A 53 -12.11 0.37 11.57
CA LYS A 53 -11.53 1.43 10.75
C LYS A 53 -10.10 1.72 11.24
N TYR A 54 -9.16 1.77 10.31
CA TYR A 54 -7.76 2.10 10.57
C TYR A 54 -7.39 3.38 9.84
N GLU A 55 -6.84 4.34 10.55
CA GLU A 55 -6.28 5.57 9.98
C GLU A 55 -4.76 5.49 10.01
N ILE A 56 -4.16 5.35 8.82
CA ILE A 56 -2.71 5.21 8.66
C ILE A 56 -2.18 6.51 8.07
N LYS A 57 -1.65 7.39 8.92
CA LYS A 57 -1.21 8.74 8.55
C LYS A 57 -0.09 8.78 7.51
N GLN A 58 0.75 7.73 7.47
CA GLN A 58 1.91 7.63 6.57
C GLN A 58 1.91 6.24 5.91
N SER A 59 0.90 5.97 5.08
CA SER A 59 0.71 4.65 4.47
C SER A 59 1.48 4.46 3.16
N LEU A 60 1.70 5.54 2.41
CA LEU A 60 2.36 5.50 1.11
C LEU A 60 3.41 6.60 1.01
N ALA A 61 4.50 6.30 0.32
CA ALA A 61 5.47 7.31 -0.06
C ALA A 61 4.84 8.27 -1.08
N LEU A 62 4.98 9.57 -0.84
CA LEU A 62 4.65 10.58 -1.84
C LEU A 62 5.78 10.62 -2.86
N ASN A 63 5.45 10.36 -4.10
CA ASN A 63 6.39 10.61 -5.20
C ASN A 63 6.47 12.10 -5.45
N GLY A 64 7.68 12.66 -5.24
CA GLY A 64 8.03 13.89 -5.90
C GLY A 64 8.07 13.69 -7.43
N GLU A 65 7.98 14.76 -8.19
CA GLU A 65 7.93 14.75 -9.65
C GLU A 65 9.12 14.05 -10.33
N THR A 66 10.19 13.75 -9.60
CA THR A 66 11.41 13.13 -10.11
C THR A 66 11.76 11.85 -9.33
N LEU A 67 11.83 10.74 -10.04
CA LEU A 67 12.44 9.52 -9.52
C LEU A 67 13.88 9.81 -9.08
N LYS A 68 14.26 9.40 -7.88
CA LYS A 68 15.62 9.58 -7.34
C LYS A 68 16.39 8.27 -7.41
N PRO A 69 16.93 7.88 -8.58
CA PRO A 69 17.55 6.56 -8.77
C PRO A 69 18.86 6.37 -8.02
N ASN A 70 19.53 7.47 -7.65
CA ASN A 70 20.80 7.38 -6.93
C ASN A 70 20.59 6.88 -5.49
N SER A 71 21.21 5.75 -5.16
CA SER A 71 21.12 5.12 -3.84
C SER A 71 22.18 5.60 -2.85
N LYS A 72 23.32 6.12 -3.33
CA LYS A 72 24.38 6.69 -2.48
C LYS A 72 24.06 8.14 -2.15
N ILE A 73 24.00 8.46 -0.87
CA ILE A 73 23.70 9.81 -0.36
C ILE A 73 25.00 10.54 0.00
N SER A 74 25.92 9.85 0.65
CA SER A 74 27.25 10.36 1.00
C SER A 74 28.21 9.19 1.17
N GLU A 75 29.43 9.44 1.57
CA GLU A 75 30.38 8.40 1.89
C GLU A 75 29.79 7.45 2.96
N ASN A 76 29.82 6.15 2.68
CA ASN A 76 29.30 5.08 3.54
C ASN A 76 27.81 5.19 3.93
N LEU A 77 27.02 6.07 3.25
CA LEU A 77 25.58 6.21 3.49
C LEU A 77 24.78 5.92 2.24
N TYR A 78 23.91 4.95 2.34
CA TYR A 78 23.04 4.50 1.24
C TYR A 78 21.59 4.52 1.68
N ILE A 79 20.69 4.73 0.72
CA ILE A 79 19.24 4.77 0.95
C ILE A 79 18.52 3.87 -0.05
N ALA A 80 17.55 3.12 0.45
CA ALA A 80 16.65 2.31 -0.34
C ALA A 80 15.21 2.44 0.18
N GLY A 81 14.26 2.15 -0.67
CA GLY A 81 12.83 2.17 -0.37
C GLY A 81 12.01 2.52 -1.60
N ASP A 82 10.72 2.34 -1.53
CA ASP A 82 9.78 2.68 -2.61
C ASP A 82 9.75 4.19 -2.92
N HIS A 83 10.02 5.04 -1.93
CA HIS A 83 10.18 6.49 -2.08
C HIS A 83 11.37 6.90 -2.97
N ARG A 84 12.24 5.96 -3.33
CA ARG A 84 13.38 6.15 -4.26
C ARG A 84 13.12 5.57 -5.64
N ASP A 85 11.91 5.05 -5.87
CA ASP A 85 11.45 4.43 -7.11
C ASP A 85 9.94 4.68 -7.24
N VAL A 86 9.23 3.92 -8.04
CA VAL A 86 7.76 3.90 -8.04
C VAL A 86 7.26 3.36 -6.70
N PRO A 87 6.29 4.02 -5.99
CA PRO A 87 5.78 3.55 -4.71
C PRO A 87 5.00 2.26 -4.88
N SER A 88 5.70 1.15 -4.78
CA SER A 88 5.20 -0.20 -4.93
C SER A 88 6.22 -1.20 -4.36
N GLN A 89 5.78 -2.43 -4.11
CA GLN A 89 6.69 -3.51 -3.71
C GLN A 89 7.82 -3.71 -4.74
N ASN A 90 7.51 -3.67 -6.03
CA ASN A 90 8.51 -3.78 -7.10
C ASN A 90 9.49 -2.62 -7.09
N GLY A 91 9.02 -1.40 -6.81
CA GLY A 91 9.89 -0.22 -6.67
C GLY A 91 10.81 -0.34 -5.45
N ALA A 92 10.31 -0.80 -4.32
CA ALA A 92 11.11 -1.07 -3.13
C ALA A 92 12.21 -2.11 -3.41
N LEU A 93 11.87 -3.23 -4.07
CA LEU A 93 12.84 -4.27 -4.46
C LEU A 93 13.90 -3.74 -5.42
N ARG A 94 13.52 -3.00 -6.46
CA ARG A 94 14.48 -2.39 -7.40
C ARG A 94 15.41 -1.41 -6.69
N SER A 95 14.87 -0.57 -5.81
CA SER A 95 15.64 0.39 -5.03
C SER A 95 16.65 -0.32 -4.11
N GLY A 96 16.22 -1.38 -3.41
CA GLY A 96 17.10 -2.21 -2.58
C GLY A 96 18.24 -2.83 -3.38
N ARG A 97 17.94 -3.41 -4.56
CA ARG A 97 18.96 -3.97 -5.45
C ARG A 97 19.99 -2.90 -5.88
N ARG A 98 19.54 -1.69 -6.26
CA ARG A 98 20.47 -0.60 -6.62
C ARG A 98 21.36 -0.20 -5.46
N ALA A 99 20.82 -0.10 -4.25
CA ALA A 99 21.60 0.23 -3.06
C ALA A 99 22.65 -0.84 -2.76
N ALA A 100 22.28 -2.12 -2.81
CA ALA A 100 23.20 -3.24 -2.61
C ALA A 100 24.36 -3.22 -3.64
N LEU A 101 24.05 -3.02 -4.92
CA LEU A 101 25.08 -2.94 -5.98
C LEU A 101 26.01 -1.74 -5.77
N ALA A 102 25.48 -0.61 -5.29
CA ALA A 102 26.31 0.56 -4.99
C ALA A 102 27.27 0.29 -3.83
N VAL A 103 26.82 -0.40 -2.78
CA VAL A 103 27.66 -0.83 -1.65
C VAL A 103 28.75 -1.79 -2.12
N LEU A 104 28.39 -2.85 -2.85
CA LEU A 104 29.35 -3.83 -3.36
C LEU A 104 30.43 -3.18 -4.22
N LYS A 105 30.01 -2.26 -5.10
CA LYS A 105 30.95 -1.51 -5.94
C LYS A 105 31.94 -0.69 -5.10
N ASP A 106 31.47 0.00 -4.08
CA ASP A 106 32.33 0.85 -3.21
C ASP A 106 33.27 0.00 -2.33
N LEU A 107 32.86 -1.22 -2.00
CA LEU A 107 33.68 -2.20 -1.27
C LEU A 107 34.60 -3.04 -2.19
N ASN A 108 34.59 -2.82 -3.50
CA ASN A 108 35.32 -3.62 -4.51
C ASN A 108 35.00 -5.13 -4.43
N ILE A 109 33.77 -5.49 -4.07
CA ILE A 109 33.27 -6.86 -4.04
C ILE A 109 32.57 -7.15 -5.38
N HIS A 110 32.95 -8.22 -6.07
CA HIS A 110 32.42 -8.63 -7.37
C HIS A 110 31.56 -9.90 -7.27
#